data_8dad401799c58073916799fb9968dd7c
#
_entry.id   8dad401799c58073916799fb9968dd7c
#
_cell.length_a   1.000
_cell.length_b   1.000
_cell.length_c   1.000
_cell.angle_alpha   90.00
_cell.angle_beta   90.00
_cell.angle_gamma   90.00
#
_symmetry.space_group_name_H-M   'P 1'
#
loop_
_entity.id
_entity.type
_entity.pdbx_description
1 polymer ?
#
loop_
_entity_poly.entity_id
_entity_poly.type
_entity_poly.pdbx_seq_one_letter_code
_entity_poly.pdbx_strand_id
1 'polypeptide(L)' 'MKWNNIDIKPKEDSWVLIQSSLKNVPKYEVCIYGNGEWYISANDDVCQESDIVKWCYIND' A
#
# COMPACT_ATOMS: atom_id res chain seq x y z
N MET A 1 -12.58 8.91 2.35
CA MET A 1 -11.40 8.17 1.88
C MET A 1 -11.70 7.52 0.55
N LYS A 2 -10.89 7.77 -0.45
CA LYS A 2 -11.15 7.25 -1.78
C LYS A 2 -10.19 6.09 -2.09
N TRP A 3 -10.75 4.89 -2.20
CA TRP A 3 -9.96 3.70 -2.53
C TRP A 3 -9.68 3.63 -4.03
N ASN A 4 -8.47 3.24 -4.37
CA ASN A 4 -8.02 3.07 -5.76
C ASN A 4 -7.74 1.62 -6.04
N ASN A 5 -8.01 1.21 -7.28
CA ASN A 5 -7.66 -0.11 -7.77
C ASN A 5 -6.15 -0.21 -7.90
N ILE A 6 -5.60 -1.41 -7.73
CA ILE A 6 -4.15 -1.63 -7.82
C ILE A 6 -3.58 -1.30 -9.19
N ASP A 7 -4.40 -1.28 -10.22
CA ASP A 7 -3.96 -0.88 -11.56
C ASP A 7 -3.56 0.58 -11.66
N ILE A 8 -4.04 1.39 -10.71
CA ILE A 8 -3.67 2.81 -10.60
C ILE A 8 -2.57 2.89 -9.55
N LYS A 9 -1.39 3.39 -9.95
CA LYS A 9 -0.27 3.46 -9.01
C LYS A 9 -0.23 4.82 -8.31
N PRO A 10 0.21 4.84 -7.03
CA PRO A 10 0.38 6.10 -6.31
C PRO A 10 1.49 6.95 -6.92
N LYS A 11 1.52 8.22 -6.56
CA LYS A 11 2.65 9.07 -6.86
C LYS A 11 3.90 8.57 -6.14
N GLU A 12 5.06 8.80 -6.74
CA GLU A 12 6.34 8.44 -6.15
C GLU A 12 6.50 9.06 -4.77
N ASP A 13 7.02 8.29 -3.83
CA ASP A 13 7.27 8.73 -2.44
C ASP A 13 6.00 9.12 -1.67
N SER A 14 4.86 8.57 -2.04
CA SER A 14 3.60 8.85 -1.36
C SER A 14 3.35 7.88 -0.22
N TRP A 15 2.77 8.41 0.87
CA TRP A 15 2.26 7.60 1.96
C TRP A 15 0.85 7.15 1.61
N VAL A 16 0.61 5.86 1.72
CA VAL A 16 -0.67 5.26 1.35
C VAL A 16 -1.11 4.24 2.39
N LEU A 17 -2.41 4.02 2.45
CA LEU A 17 -2.99 2.93 3.23
C LEU A 17 -3.36 1.83 2.24
N ILE A 18 -2.90 0.61 2.50
CA ILE A 18 -3.24 -0.53 1.67
C ILE A 18 -4.15 -1.48 2.43
N GLN A 19 -4.98 -2.22 1.70
CA GLN A 19 -5.70 -3.35 2.24
C GLN A 19 -5.02 -4.62 1.75
N SER A 20 -4.54 -5.43 2.69
CA SER A 20 -3.84 -6.68 2.37
C SER A 20 -4.82 -7.84 2.24
N SER A 21 -4.50 -8.77 1.36
CA SER A 21 -5.23 -10.03 1.23
C SER A 21 -4.64 -11.13 2.10
N LEU A 22 -3.50 -10.88 2.74
CA LEU A 22 -2.83 -11.88 3.55
C LEU A 22 -3.56 -12.10 4.88
N LYS A 23 -3.55 -13.35 5.35
CA LYS A 23 -4.30 -13.73 6.55
C LYS A 23 -3.55 -13.51 7.85
N ASN A 24 -2.22 -13.56 7.81
CA ASN A 24 -1.39 -13.53 9.01
C ASN A 24 -0.76 -12.17 9.28
N VAL A 25 -1.25 -11.13 8.61
CA VAL A 25 -0.80 -9.75 8.78
C VAL A 25 -2.02 -8.86 8.96
N PRO A 26 -1.85 -7.65 9.50
CA PRO A 26 -2.98 -6.73 9.62
C PRO A 26 -3.66 -6.53 8.27
N LYS A 27 -4.97 -6.41 8.31
CA LYS A 27 -5.76 -6.21 7.09
C LYS A 27 -5.38 -4.90 6.40
N TYR A 28 -5.03 -3.89 7.17
CA TYR A 28 -4.66 -2.58 6.65
C TYR A 28 -3.25 -2.23 7.13
N GLU A 29 -2.44 -1.71 6.21
CA GLU A 29 -1.06 -1.31 6.50
C GLU A 29 -0.76 0.04 5.88
N VAL A 30 0.07 0.82 6.57
CA VAL A 30 0.59 2.07 6.03
C VAL A 30 1.86 1.74 5.25
N CYS A 31 1.91 2.20 4.00
CA CYS A 31 3.05 1.97 3.13
C CYS A 31 3.53 3.26 2.50
N ILE A 32 4.79 3.24 2.07
CA ILE A 32 5.35 4.28 1.22
C ILE A 32 5.56 3.64 -0.15
N TYR A 33 5.01 4.25 -1.19
CA TYR A 33 5.19 3.76 -2.54
C TYR A 33 6.36 4.47 -3.20
N GLY A 34 7.30 3.71 -3.73
CA GLY A 34 8.43 4.27 -4.44
C GLY A 34 9.16 3.23 -5.26
N ASN A 35 9.76 3.63 -6.37
CA ASN A 35 10.52 2.74 -7.25
C ASN A 35 9.72 1.51 -7.69
N GLY A 36 8.40 1.66 -7.84
CA GLY A 36 7.54 0.55 -8.24
C GLY A 36 7.27 -0.46 -7.12
N GLU A 37 7.62 -0.14 -5.88
CA GLU A 37 7.46 -1.04 -4.75
C GLU A 37 6.67 -0.40 -3.61
N TRP A 38 6.06 -1.25 -2.80
CA TRP A 38 5.25 -0.84 -1.66
C TRP A 38 6.00 -1.24 -0.39
N TYR A 39 6.58 -0.25 0.31
CA TYR A 39 7.35 -0.49 1.52
C TYR A 39 6.47 -0.28 2.74
N ILE A 40 6.36 -1.30 3.59
CA ILE A 40 5.58 -1.20 4.84
C ILE A 40 6.34 -0.29 5.80
N SER A 41 5.70 0.79 6.25
CA SER A 41 6.39 1.81 7.04
C SER A 41 6.87 1.31 8.40
N ALA A 42 6.21 0.30 8.96
CA ALA A 42 6.56 -0.22 10.28
C ALA A 42 7.89 -0.96 10.30
N ASN A 43 8.28 -1.61 9.19
CA ASN A 43 9.46 -2.50 9.19
C ASN A 43 10.28 -2.45 7.91
N ASP A 44 9.94 -1.57 6.98
CA ASP A 44 10.61 -1.42 5.68
C ASP A 44 10.55 -2.66 4.78
N ASP A 45 9.72 -3.63 5.11
CA ASP A 45 9.54 -4.79 4.25
C ASP A 45 8.77 -4.40 3.00
N VAL A 46 9.06 -5.08 1.90
CA VAL A 46 8.34 -4.88 0.65
C VAL A 46 7.10 -5.76 0.65
N CYS A 47 5.94 -5.14 0.40
CA CYS A 47 4.70 -5.87 0.22
C CYS A 47 4.52 -6.16 -1.25
N GLN A 48 4.25 -7.41 -1.59
CA GLN A 48 4.03 -7.79 -2.99
C GLN A 48 2.71 -7.20 -3.48
N GLU A 49 2.73 -6.64 -4.67
CA GLU A 49 1.54 -6.01 -5.25
C GLU A 49 0.36 -6.98 -5.36
N SER A 50 0.66 -8.26 -5.63
CA SER A 50 -0.36 -9.29 -5.71
C SER A 50 -1.09 -9.54 -4.39
N ASP A 51 -0.51 -9.10 -3.27
CA ASP A 51 -1.12 -9.23 -1.95
C ASP A 51 -1.92 -7.99 -1.54
N ILE A 52 -2.00 -7.00 -2.41
CA ILE A 52 -2.72 -5.75 -2.15
C ILE A 52 -4.06 -5.77 -2.88
N VAL A 53 -5.14 -5.56 -2.13
CA VAL A 53 -6.48 -5.53 -2.71
C VAL A 53 -6.77 -4.15 -3.28
N LYS A 54 -6.48 -3.10 -2.52
CA LYS A 54 -6.74 -1.71 -2.90
C LYS A 54 -5.93 -0.79 -2.01
N TRP A 55 -5.84 0.46 -2.39
CA TRP A 55 -5.05 1.44 -1.64
C TRP A 55 -5.70 2.82 -1.71
N CYS A 56 -5.32 3.70 -0.80
CA CYS A 56 -5.73 5.10 -0.84
C CYS A 56 -4.63 5.99 -0.27
N TYR A 57 -4.65 7.26 -0.67
CA TYR A 57 -3.73 8.23 -0.08
C TYR A 57 -4.14 8.54 1.34
N ILE A 58 -3.15 8.73 2.21
CA ILE A 58 -3.41 9.09 3.61
C ILE A 58 -3.68 10.59 3.72
N ASN A 59 -2.99 11.39 2.94
CA ASN A 59 -3.06 12.86 2.99
C ASN A 59 -3.80 13.42 1.78
N ASP A 60 -5.07 13.26 1.78
CA ASP A 60 -5.90 13.86 0.72
C ASP A 60 -6.53 15.16 1.20
#